data_d97b208e5a0d50a606721d467aa53bb3
#
_entry.id   d97b208e5a0d50a606721d467aa53bb3
#
_cell.length_a   1.000
_cell.length_b   1.000
_cell.length_c   1.000
_cell.angle_alpha   90.00
_cell.angle_beta   90.00
_cell.angle_gamma   90.00
#
_symmetry.space_group_name_H-M   'P 1'
#
loop_
_entity.id
_entity.type
_entity.pdbx_description
1 polymer ?
#
loop_
_entity_poly.entity_id
_entity_poly.type
_entity_poly.pdbx_seq_one_letter_code
_entity_poly.pdbx_strand_id
1 'polypeptide(L)'
;NLYCIADKVSLIDAKTYERILDSHNLKYKKKLNHNLLNIECAYIVNEGVIQNRKIINFYKKKLKKNLILNTKVSMNKIKELGDDYDFIIDCTNNTYINNFRKKFEYILTISSIYKKKNRICSPITVMDGELPSLYPYSDKKEYFTLTHAKYTHIKKFKTFRLLNNFKKKISKSYLAKTIYQMEKSITSFYPTFKQDLKYQGYYFSYKVLPNEVSAKRFISIKKDNNVISCSSPKIANIFALEDYIKKIIK
;
A
#
# COMPACT_ATOMS: atom_id res chain seq x y z
N ASN A 1 -2.00 0.87 16.88
CA ASN A 1 -0.75 1.12 16.18
C ASN A 1 0.06 2.16 16.94
N LEU A 2 1.41 2.02 16.92
CA LEU A 2 2.34 2.93 17.53
C LEU A 2 3.00 3.78 16.45
N TYR A 3 2.74 5.08 16.48
CA TYR A 3 3.40 6.06 15.63
C TYR A 3 4.51 6.74 16.42
N CYS A 4 5.71 6.76 15.85
CA CYS A 4 6.91 7.21 16.53
C CYS A 4 7.56 8.35 15.75
N ILE A 5 7.92 9.42 16.44
CA ILE A 5 8.75 10.48 15.90
C ILE A 5 10.19 10.17 16.33
N ALA A 6 11.08 10.05 15.36
CA ALA A 6 12.48 9.77 15.63
C ALA A 6 13.23 11.04 16.03
N ASP A 7 14.15 10.89 16.97
CA ASP A 7 14.87 11.98 17.64
C ASP A 7 15.67 12.89 16.68
N LYS A 8 16.29 12.30 15.61
CA LYS A 8 17.22 13.05 14.72
C LYS A 8 16.89 12.97 13.25
N VAL A 9 16.03 12.03 12.83
CA VAL A 9 15.85 11.69 11.41
C VAL A 9 14.42 11.85 10.92
N SER A 10 13.47 12.14 11.79
CA SER A 10 12.13 12.57 11.41
C SER A 10 12.18 13.99 10.82
N LEU A 11 11.38 14.24 9.78
CA LEU A 11 11.28 15.56 9.14
C LEU A 11 10.46 16.56 9.97
N ILE A 12 9.69 16.06 10.92
CA ILE A 12 8.90 16.85 11.88
C ILE A 12 9.23 16.41 13.30
N ASP A 13 9.10 17.31 14.24
CA ASP A 13 9.21 17.05 15.67
C ASP A 13 7.88 16.57 16.28
N ALA A 14 7.92 16.10 17.53
CA ALA A 14 6.75 15.61 18.24
C ALA A 14 5.66 16.69 18.38
N LYS A 15 6.04 17.94 18.64
CA LYS A 15 5.10 19.07 18.80
C LYS A 15 4.35 19.39 17.50
N THR A 16 5.04 19.35 16.37
CA THR A 16 4.43 19.54 15.04
C THR A 16 3.47 18.40 14.73
N TYR A 17 3.84 17.15 15.04
CA TYR A 17 2.97 16.01 14.84
C TYR A 17 1.68 16.10 15.70
N GLU A 18 1.79 16.51 16.96
CA GLU A 18 0.63 16.74 17.83
C GLU A 18 -0.31 17.79 17.25
N ARG A 19 0.23 18.93 16.79
CA ARG A 19 -0.58 19.96 16.11
C ARG A 19 -1.33 19.43 14.89
N ILE A 20 -0.71 18.57 14.11
CA ILE A 20 -1.37 17.92 12.96
C ILE A 20 -2.52 17.04 13.45
N LEU A 21 -2.31 16.21 14.46
CA LEU A 21 -3.36 15.35 15.02
C LEU A 21 -4.52 16.17 15.58
N ASP A 22 -4.23 17.21 16.34
CA ASP A 22 -5.22 18.09 16.95
C ASP A 22 -6.02 18.86 15.89
N SER A 23 -5.37 19.39 14.85
CA SER A 23 -6.04 20.13 13.77
C SER A 23 -7.03 19.28 12.97
N HIS A 24 -6.84 17.96 12.98
CA HIS A 24 -7.73 16.98 12.33
C HIS A 24 -8.67 16.26 13.32
N ASN A 25 -8.70 16.68 14.59
CA ASN A 25 -9.48 16.06 15.66
C ASN A 25 -9.19 14.54 15.80
N LEU A 26 -7.94 14.12 15.57
CA LEU A 26 -7.52 12.73 15.68
C LEU A 26 -7.11 12.40 17.12
N LYS A 27 -7.78 11.41 17.70
CA LYS A 27 -7.48 10.97 19.07
C LYS A 27 -6.17 10.20 19.13
N TYR A 28 -5.30 10.58 20.06
CA TYR A 28 -4.03 9.90 20.33
C TYR A 28 -3.74 9.86 21.84
N LYS A 29 -2.80 9.00 22.22
CA LYS A 29 -2.27 8.95 23.60
C LYS A 29 -0.75 8.80 23.52
N LYS A 30 -0.01 9.67 24.19
CA LYS A 30 1.44 9.53 24.35
C LYS A 30 1.77 8.25 25.10
N LYS A 31 2.76 7.50 24.62
CA LYS A 31 3.28 6.30 25.26
C LYS A 31 4.68 6.60 25.80
N LEU A 32 4.78 6.87 27.09
CA LEU A 32 6.03 7.23 27.76
C LEU A 32 6.98 6.03 27.90
N ASN A 33 6.44 4.86 28.25
CA ASN A 33 7.22 3.64 28.44
C ASN A 33 7.17 2.77 27.18
N HIS A 34 8.22 2.76 26.39
CA HIS A 34 8.42 1.91 25.24
C HIS A 34 9.86 1.42 25.16
N ASN A 35 10.06 0.19 24.64
CA ASN A 35 11.39 -0.41 24.47
C ASN A 35 11.99 -0.05 23.10
N LEU A 36 11.76 1.17 22.63
CA LEU A 36 12.29 1.68 21.37
C LEU A 36 13.44 2.64 21.65
N LEU A 37 14.42 2.68 20.76
CA LEU A 37 15.57 3.59 20.80
C LEU A 37 15.44 4.68 19.75
N ASN A 38 16.13 5.80 19.95
CA ASN A 38 16.19 6.93 19.01
C ASN A 38 14.80 7.50 18.66
N ILE A 39 13.88 7.47 19.60
CA ILE A 39 12.50 7.96 19.46
C ILE A 39 12.31 9.13 20.43
N GLU A 40 11.98 10.30 19.90
CA GLU A 40 11.62 11.49 20.65
C GLU A 40 10.29 11.29 21.38
N CYS A 41 9.28 10.80 20.66
CA CYS A 41 7.98 10.51 21.21
C CYS A 41 7.25 9.38 20.46
N ALA A 42 6.46 8.61 21.19
CA ALA A 42 5.63 7.56 20.65
C ALA A 42 4.15 7.79 20.98
N TYR A 43 3.28 7.54 20.01
CA TYR A 43 1.84 7.80 20.10
C TYR A 43 1.03 6.55 19.79
N ILE A 44 0.12 6.19 20.67
CA ILE A 44 -0.92 5.20 20.38
C ILE A 44 -2.02 5.93 19.61
N VAL A 45 -2.26 5.50 18.37
CA VAL A 45 -3.34 6.03 17.54
C VAL A 45 -4.39 4.96 17.28
N ASN A 46 -5.65 5.39 17.12
CA ASN A 46 -6.75 4.48 16.81
C ASN A 46 -6.81 4.24 15.28
N GLU A 47 -5.89 3.42 14.79
CA GLU A 47 -5.86 3.01 13.39
C GLU A 47 -6.21 1.54 13.25
N GLY A 48 -7.20 1.25 12.40
CA GLY A 48 -7.63 -0.12 12.10
C GLY A 48 -6.77 -0.80 11.04
N VAL A 49 -6.80 -2.12 11.04
CA VAL A 49 -6.20 -2.96 9.98
C VAL A 49 -7.28 -3.53 9.10
N ILE A 50 -7.21 -3.25 7.81
CA ILE A 50 -8.16 -3.75 6.82
C ILE A 50 -7.95 -5.25 6.62
N GLN A 51 -8.99 -6.03 6.87
CA GLN A 51 -8.98 -7.49 6.70
C GLN A 51 -9.31 -7.85 5.25
N ASN A 52 -8.35 -7.67 4.35
CA ASN A 52 -8.52 -7.83 2.91
C ASN A 52 -9.16 -9.17 2.51
N ARG A 53 -8.77 -10.28 3.13
CA ARG A 53 -9.34 -11.61 2.83
C ARG A 53 -10.83 -11.68 3.16
N LYS A 54 -11.24 -11.11 4.30
CA LYS A 54 -12.66 -11.09 4.68
C LYS A 54 -13.48 -10.28 3.68
N ILE A 55 -12.97 -9.12 3.26
CA ILE A 55 -13.62 -8.29 2.25
C ILE A 55 -13.72 -9.04 0.92
N ILE A 56 -12.63 -9.63 0.43
CA ILE A 56 -12.61 -10.40 -0.81
C ILE A 56 -13.60 -11.57 -0.73
N ASN A 57 -13.61 -12.33 0.36
CA ASN A 57 -14.51 -13.48 0.53
C ASN A 57 -15.97 -13.04 0.61
N PHE A 58 -16.26 -11.91 1.27
CA PHE A 58 -17.60 -11.34 1.32
C PHE A 58 -18.10 -11.01 -0.09
N TYR A 59 -17.33 -10.27 -0.89
CA TYR A 59 -17.72 -9.91 -2.25
C TYR A 59 -17.76 -11.11 -3.19
N LYS A 60 -16.84 -12.06 -3.08
CA LYS A 60 -16.91 -13.33 -3.84
C LYS A 60 -18.21 -14.08 -3.59
N LYS A 61 -18.64 -14.16 -2.32
CA LYS A 61 -19.91 -14.80 -1.96
C LYS A 61 -21.11 -14.03 -2.51
N LYS A 62 -21.11 -12.69 -2.37
CA LYS A 62 -22.18 -11.82 -2.84
C LYS A 62 -22.33 -11.82 -4.37
N LEU A 63 -21.21 -11.84 -5.10
CA LEU A 63 -21.16 -11.75 -6.56
C LEU A 63 -21.09 -13.13 -7.25
N LYS A 64 -21.23 -14.23 -6.54
CA LYS A 64 -20.97 -15.60 -7.03
C LYS A 64 -21.56 -15.88 -8.41
N LYS A 65 -22.79 -15.44 -8.69
CA LYS A 65 -23.48 -15.68 -9.97
C LYS A 65 -22.94 -14.82 -11.13
N ASN A 66 -22.33 -13.67 -10.81
CA ASN A 66 -21.86 -12.68 -11.79
C ASN A 66 -20.35 -12.62 -11.89
N LEU A 67 -19.62 -13.53 -11.20
CA LEU A 67 -18.16 -13.49 -11.12
C LEU A 67 -17.55 -14.48 -12.11
N ILE A 68 -16.87 -13.97 -13.12
CA ILE A 68 -16.09 -14.76 -14.08
C ILE A 68 -14.62 -14.68 -13.67
N LEU A 69 -14.08 -15.81 -13.23
CA LEU A 69 -12.69 -15.94 -12.78
C LEU A 69 -11.79 -16.53 -13.88
N ASN A 70 -10.47 -16.41 -13.70
CA ASN A 70 -9.45 -16.95 -14.60
C ASN A 70 -9.57 -16.46 -16.06
N THR A 71 -10.23 -15.32 -16.25
CA THR A 71 -10.45 -14.72 -17.57
C THR A 71 -9.61 -13.47 -17.70
N LYS A 72 -8.73 -13.47 -18.69
CA LYS A 72 -7.96 -12.29 -19.08
C LYS A 72 -8.75 -11.52 -20.13
N VAL A 73 -9.15 -10.31 -19.79
CA VAL A 73 -9.83 -9.41 -20.72
C VAL A 73 -8.78 -8.64 -21.54
N SER A 74 -8.77 -8.85 -22.86
CA SER A 74 -7.95 -8.11 -23.83
C SER A 74 -8.69 -6.87 -24.33
N MET A 75 -7.98 -5.97 -25.05
CA MET A 75 -8.63 -4.82 -25.68
C MET A 75 -9.68 -5.23 -26.74
N ASN A 76 -9.46 -6.34 -27.46
CA ASN A 76 -10.46 -6.85 -28.42
C ASN A 76 -11.71 -7.35 -27.68
N LYS A 77 -11.51 -8.07 -26.56
CA LYS A 77 -12.64 -8.53 -25.73
C LYS A 77 -13.44 -7.37 -25.13
N ILE A 78 -12.79 -6.24 -24.83
CA ILE A 78 -13.48 -5.03 -24.35
C ILE A 78 -14.40 -4.46 -25.45
N LYS A 79 -13.97 -4.46 -26.71
CA LYS A 79 -14.79 -4.01 -27.82
C LYS A 79 -16.02 -4.90 -28.00
N GLU A 80 -15.84 -6.23 -27.99
CA GLU A 80 -16.94 -7.20 -28.03
C GLU A 80 -17.93 -7.01 -26.86
N LEU A 81 -17.41 -6.82 -25.63
CA LEU A 81 -18.23 -6.54 -24.45
C LEU A 81 -18.98 -5.20 -24.55
N GLY A 82 -18.46 -4.25 -25.34
CA GLY A 82 -19.08 -2.96 -25.57
C GLY A 82 -20.47 -3.06 -26.25
N ASP A 83 -20.70 -4.12 -27.01
CA ASP A 83 -21.99 -4.40 -27.66
C ASP A 83 -23.00 -5.03 -26.68
N ASP A 84 -22.49 -5.72 -25.63
CA ASP A 84 -23.32 -6.46 -24.67
C ASP A 84 -23.66 -5.66 -23.41
N TYR A 85 -22.89 -4.59 -23.10
CA TYR A 85 -23.01 -3.83 -21.85
C TYR A 85 -23.08 -2.33 -22.07
N ASP A 86 -24.00 -1.64 -21.39
CA ASP A 86 -24.09 -0.18 -21.39
C ASP A 86 -22.81 0.50 -20.92
N PHE A 87 -22.14 -0.10 -19.93
CA PHE A 87 -20.88 0.40 -19.37
C PHE A 87 -19.91 -0.71 -19.02
N ILE A 88 -18.63 -0.50 -19.29
CA ILE A 88 -17.51 -1.32 -18.86
C ILE A 88 -16.67 -0.51 -17.86
N ILE A 89 -16.57 -0.96 -16.62
CA ILE A 89 -15.79 -0.26 -15.58
C ILE A 89 -14.46 -0.97 -15.39
N ASP A 90 -13.36 -0.32 -15.83
CA ASP A 90 -12.01 -0.82 -15.63
C ASP A 90 -11.45 -0.39 -14.27
N CYS A 91 -11.39 -1.34 -13.34
CA CYS A 91 -10.77 -1.19 -12.02
C CYS A 91 -9.38 -1.85 -11.93
N THR A 92 -8.72 -2.11 -13.04
CA THR A 92 -7.39 -2.77 -13.07
C THR A 92 -6.23 -1.83 -12.73
N ASN A 93 -6.53 -0.61 -12.31
CA ASN A 93 -5.57 0.42 -11.97
C ASN A 93 -4.59 0.71 -13.14
N ASN A 94 -5.15 0.85 -14.35
CA ASN A 94 -4.41 1.12 -15.59
C ASN A 94 -3.34 0.06 -15.97
N THR A 95 -3.49 -1.19 -15.51
CA THR A 95 -2.51 -2.24 -15.83
C THR A 95 -2.82 -3.00 -17.10
N TYR A 96 -4.06 -3.02 -17.55
CA TYR A 96 -4.53 -3.73 -18.73
C TYR A 96 -5.11 -2.81 -19.80
N ILE A 97 -5.98 -1.87 -19.43
CA ILE A 97 -6.59 -0.91 -20.35
C ILE A 97 -5.73 0.35 -20.38
N ASN A 98 -5.43 0.79 -21.60
CA ASN A 98 -4.35 1.73 -21.87
C ASN A 98 -4.73 3.21 -21.85
N ASN A 99 -5.93 3.53 -21.37
CA ASN A 99 -6.48 4.87 -21.47
C ASN A 99 -5.65 5.95 -20.77
N PHE A 100 -4.85 5.57 -19.76
CA PHE A 100 -4.03 6.49 -18.98
C PHE A 100 -2.51 6.33 -19.22
N ARG A 101 -2.06 5.54 -20.20
CA ARG A 101 -0.63 5.16 -20.35
C ARG A 101 0.38 6.29 -20.24
N LYS A 102 0.08 7.44 -20.82
CA LYS A 102 1.02 8.58 -20.85
C LYS A 102 1.10 9.36 -19.53
N LYS A 103 0.18 9.11 -18.59
CA LYS A 103 0.04 9.89 -17.35
C LYS A 103 0.44 9.15 -16.07
N PHE A 104 0.89 7.89 -16.17
CA PHE A 104 1.16 7.07 -14.98
C PHE A 104 2.55 6.46 -14.98
N GLU A 105 3.12 6.33 -13.78
CA GLU A 105 4.31 5.54 -13.47
C GLU A 105 3.92 4.28 -12.72
N TYR A 106 4.60 3.18 -13.02
CA TYR A 106 4.44 1.88 -12.36
C TYR A 106 5.64 1.63 -11.48
N ILE A 107 5.45 1.51 -10.19
CA ILE A 107 6.52 1.33 -9.21
C ILE A 107 6.47 -0.10 -8.69
N LEU A 108 7.53 -0.88 -8.92
CA LEU A 108 7.69 -2.18 -8.27
C LEU A 108 8.06 -1.97 -6.81
N THR A 109 7.33 -2.63 -5.92
CA THR A 109 7.56 -2.57 -4.48
C THR A 109 7.80 -3.95 -3.89
N ILE A 110 8.56 -4.01 -2.80
CA ILE A 110 8.80 -5.21 -1.99
C ILE A 110 8.38 -4.96 -0.54
N SER A 111 7.78 -5.95 0.08
CA SER A 111 7.52 -5.97 1.53
C SER A 111 7.98 -7.30 2.10
N SER A 112 8.72 -7.26 3.20
CA SER A 112 9.21 -8.46 3.88
C SER A 112 8.17 -8.94 4.88
N ILE A 113 8.03 -10.26 5.03
CA ILE A 113 7.07 -10.91 5.92
C ILE A 113 7.81 -11.52 7.11
N TYR A 114 7.29 -11.25 8.29
CA TYR A 114 7.82 -11.78 9.55
C TYR A 114 6.72 -12.47 10.35
N LYS A 115 7.05 -13.57 11.02
CA LYS A 115 6.18 -14.22 11.99
C LYS A 115 6.63 -13.86 13.40
N LYS A 116 5.68 -13.49 14.24
CA LYS A 116 5.89 -13.20 15.65
C LYS A 116 6.34 -14.45 16.40
N LYS A 117 7.39 -14.32 17.21
CA LYS A 117 7.87 -15.37 18.12
C LYS A 117 7.28 -15.15 19.52
N ASN A 118 7.26 -13.91 20.00
CA ASN A 118 6.85 -13.51 21.34
C ASN A 118 5.53 -12.73 21.32
N ARG A 119 4.85 -12.62 22.48
CA ARG A 119 3.51 -12.01 22.56
C ARG A 119 3.51 -10.47 22.49
N ILE A 120 4.64 -9.79 22.64
CA ILE A 120 4.74 -8.34 22.89
C ILE A 120 5.26 -7.56 21.66
N CYS A 121 4.91 -7.93 20.45
CA CYS A 121 5.22 -7.12 19.28
C CYS A 121 4.04 -6.21 18.95
N SER A 122 4.24 -4.91 18.99
CA SER A 122 3.27 -3.91 18.53
C SER A 122 3.59 -3.46 17.11
N PRO A 123 2.59 -3.12 16.31
CA PRO A 123 2.81 -2.42 15.04
C PRO A 123 3.50 -1.08 15.31
N ILE A 124 4.52 -0.77 14.52
CA ILE A 124 5.34 0.44 14.69
C ILE A 124 5.45 1.14 13.35
N THR A 125 5.21 2.44 13.33
CA THR A 125 5.49 3.33 12.20
C THR A 125 6.40 4.43 12.68
N VAL A 126 7.63 4.47 12.20
CA VAL A 126 8.51 5.61 12.45
C VAL A 126 8.24 6.67 11.38
N MET A 127 7.89 7.87 11.80
CA MET A 127 7.49 9.00 10.96
C MET A 127 8.48 10.15 11.15
N ASP A 128 8.54 11.04 10.29
CA ASP A 128 8.23 11.26 8.90
C ASP A 128 9.56 11.25 8.14
N GLY A 129 9.61 10.66 6.94
CA GLY A 129 10.85 10.60 6.15
C GLY A 129 11.17 9.23 5.57
N GLU A 130 12.47 8.98 5.28
CA GLU A 130 12.96 7.69 4.78
C GLU A 130 13.09 6.66 5.91
N LEU A 131 11.98 6.26 6.53
CA LEU A 131 11.91 5.50 7.77
C LEU A 131 11.11 4.19 7.63
N PRO A 132 11.30 3.23 8.56
CA PRO A 132 10.66 1.92 8.50
C PRO A 132 9.27 1.93 9.11
N SER A 133 8.45 0.98 8.64
CA SER A 133 7.14 0.67 9.21
C SER A 133 6.94 -0.82 9.31
N LEU A 134 6.46 -1.29 10.46
CA LEU A 134 6.12 -2.66 10.77
C LEU A 134 4.61 -2.76 11.01
N TYR A 135 3.87 -3.34 10.07
CA TYR A 135 2.41 -3.45 10.12
C TYR A 135 1.93 -4.90 10.24
N PRO A 136 0.77 -5.15 10.85
CA PRO A 136 0.14 -6.45 10.80
C PRO A 136 -0.10 -6.89 9.35
N TYR A 137 0.16 -8.14 9.05
CA TYR A 137 -0.09 -8.71 7.73
C TYR A 137 -1.52 -9.21 7.62
N SER A 138 -2.44 -8.32 7.20
CA SER A 138 -3.84 -8.66 6.94
C SER A 138 -4.50 -9.46 8.09
N ASP A 139 -5.18 -10.57 7.77
CA ASP A 139 -5.98 -11.37 8.70
C ASP A 139 -5.16 -12.31 9.61
N LYS A 140 -3.85 -12.35 9.42
CA LYS A 140 -2.96 -13.21 10.20
C LYS A 140 -2.32 -12.43 11.34
N LYS A 141 -2.93 -12.43 12.53
CA LYS A 141 -2.50 -11.69 13.73
C LYS A 141 -1.02 -11.92 14.14
N GLU A 142 -0.45 -13.06 13.78
CA GLU A 142 0.94 -13.40 14.09
C GLU A 142 1.95 -12.94 13.06
N TYR A 143 1.48 -12.39 11.91
CA TYR A 143 2.37 -11.99 10.83
C TYR A 143 2.39 -10.48 10.69
N PHE A 144 3.58 -9.99 10.36
CA PHE A 144 3.86 -8.58 10.12
C PHE A 144 4.53 -8.40 8.78
N THR A 145 4.34 -7.24 8.18
CA THR A 145 5.11 -6.76 7.03
C THR A 145 6.03 -5.64 7.47
N LEU A 146 7.30 -5.75 7.09
CA LEU A 146 8.25 -4.65 7.19
C LEU A 146 8.34 -3.96 5.84
N THR A 147 8.13 -2.66 5.85
CA THR A 147 8.33 -1.74 4.72
C THR A 147 9.26 -0.60 5.14
N HIS A 148 9.76 0.14 4.18
CA HIS A 148 10.63 1.30 4.41
C HIS A 148 10.40 2.33 3.32
N ALA A 149 10.24 3.59 3.65
CA ALA A 149 9.90 4.62 2.66
C ALA A 149 10.87 4.66 1.48
N LYS A 150 12.18 4.47 1.71
CA LYS A 150 13.23 4.40 0.68
C LYS A 150 13.32 3.03 -0.01
N TYR A 151 13.46 1.94 0.77
CA TYR A 151 13.85 0.63 0.25
C TYR A 151 12.69 -0.21 -0.29
N THR A 152 11.46 0.07 0.11
CA THR A 152 10.26 -0.60 -0.42
C THR A 152 10.08 -0.35 -1.91
N HIS A 153 10.41 0.85 -2.41
CA HIS A 153 10.29 1.21 -3.81
C HIS A 153 11.54 0.78 -4.59
N ILE A 154 11.44 -0.37 -5.30
CA ILE A 154 12.59 -0.95 -6.01
C ILE A 154 12.95 -0.11 -7.24
N LYS A 155 11.97 0.11 -8.13
CA LYS A 155 12.20 0.83 -9.39
C LYS A 155 10.89 1.33 -10.00
N LYS A 156 10.95 2.45 -10.71
CA LYS A 156 9.87 3.06 -11.49
C LYS A 156 9.96 2.65 -12.97
N PHE A 157 8.79 2.50 -13.61
CA PHE A 157 8.66 2.09 -15.00
C PHE A 157 7.57 2.88 -15.72
N LYS A 158 7.77 3.15 -17.01
CA LYS A 158 6.77 3.82 -17.86
C LYS A 158 5.59 2.92 -18.25
N THR A 159 5.73 1.60 -18.16
CA THR A 159 4.68 0.63 -18.50
C THR A 159 4.69 -0.56 -17.55
N PHE A 160 3.52 -1.17 -17.34
CA PHE A 160 3.39 -2.37 -16.51
C PHE A 160 4.12 -3.57 -17.12
N ARG A 161 4.25 -3.65 -18.45
CA ARG A 161 5.04 -4.70 -19.14
C ARG A 161 6.53 -4.62 -18.77
N LEU A 162 7.12 -3.43 -18.78
CA LEU A 162 8.52 -3.24 -18.37
C LEU A 162 8.74 -3.61 -16.91
N LEU A 163 7.80 -3.27 -16.02
CA LEU A 163 7.83 -3.69 -14.62
C LEU A 163 7.84 -5.21 -14.49
N ASN A 164 6.94 -5.91 -15.18
CA ASN A 164 6.85 -7.37 -15.10
C ASN A 164 8.11 -8.07 -15.67
N ASN A 165 8.68 -7.53 -16.75
CA ASN A 165 9.92 -8.07 -17.31
C ASN A 165 11.10 -7.88 -16.34
N PHE A 166 11.20 -6.73 -15.69
CA PHE A 166 12.22 -6.50 -14.67
C PHE A 166 12.03 -7.40 -13.46
N LYS A 167 10.79 -7.54 -12.96
CA LYS A 167 10.46 -8.41 -11.82
C LYS A 167 10.95 -9.86 -12.02
N LYS A 168 10.87 -10.38 -13.25
CA LYS A 168 11.34 -11.75 -13.58
C LYS A 168 12.87 -11.88 -13.54
N LYS A 169 13.61 -10.79 -13.72
CA LYS A 169 15.08 -10.75 -13.82
C LYS A 169 15.79 -10.26 -12.55
N ILE A 170 15.03 -9.86 -11.53
CA ILE A 170 15.64 -9.33 -10.30
C ILE A 170 16.41 -10.41 -9.56
N SER A 171 17.65 -10.12 -9.19
CA SER A 171 18.52 -11.10 -8.54
C SER A 171 18.17 -11.32 -7.07
N LYS A 172 18.40 -12.53 -6.57
CA LYS A 172 18.23 -12.85 -5.15
C LYS A 172 19.15 -12.03 -4.25
N SER A 173 20.37 -11.75 -4.70
CA SER A 173 21.35 -10.93 -3.96
C SER A 173 20.87 -9.49 -3.78
N TYR A 174 20.31 -8.88 -4.83
CA TYR A 174 19.70 -7.54 -4.74
C TYR A 174 18.56 -7.50 -3.72
N LEU A 175 17.70 -8.52 -3.75
CA LEU A 175 16.57 -8.61 -2.81
C LEU A 175 17.04 -8.79 -1.37
N ALA A 176 18.02 -9.67 -1.15
CA ALA A 176 18.62 -9.89 0.17
C ALA A 176 19.25 -8.61 0.72
N LYS A 177 20.01 -7.87 -0.11
CA LYS A 177 20.57 -6.57 0.26
C LYS A 177 19.48 -5.55 0.63
N THR A 178 18.40 -5.49 -0.15
CA THR A 178 17.29 -4.58 0.10
C THR A 178 16.59 -4.90 1.43
N ILE A 179 16.30 -6.17 1.69
CA ILE A 179 15.70 -6.63 2.93
C ILE A 179 16.62 -6.36 4.13
N TYR A 180 17.91 -6.63 3.98
CA TYR A 180 18.91 -6.32 5.01
C TYR A 180 18.93 -4.83 5.39
N GLN A 181 18.83 -3.92 4.42
CA GLN A 181 18.76 -2.48 4.71
C GLN A 181 17.49 -2.10 5.48
N MET A 182 16.35 -2.71 5.16
CA MET A 182 15.11 -2.52 5.92
C MET A 182 15.26 -3.03 7.36
N GLU A 183 15.84 -4.23 7.54
CA GLU A 183 16.09 -4.83 8.85
C GLU A 183 17.07 -3.98 9.68
N LYS A 184 18.15 -3.51 9.08
CA LYS A 184 19.11 -2.62 9.73
C LYS A 184 18.43 -1.36 10.23
N SER A 185 17.58 -0.75 9.39
CA SER A 185 16.85 0.45 9.76
C SER A 185 15.85 0.21 10.90
N ILE A 186 15.03 -0.83 10.85
CA ILE A 186 14.06 -1.08 11.93
C ILE A 186 14.76 -1.46 13.25
N THR A 187 15.88 -2.18 13.17
CA THR A 187 16.64 -2.59 14.36
C THR A 187 17.26 -1.40 15.11
N SER A 188 17.55 -0.29 14.44
CA SER A 188 18.03 0.94 15.12
C SER A 188 16.95 1.60 15.99
N PHE A 189 15.68 1.33 15.73
CA PHE A 189 14.55 1.81 16.54
C PHE A 189 13.97 0.72 17.45
N TYR A 190 13.99 -0.53 16.99
CA TYR A 190 13.45 -1.68 17.68
C TYR A 190 14.57 -2.75 17.86
N PRO A 191 15.42 -2.63 18.89
CA PRO A 191 16.62 -3.47 19.05
C PRO A 191 16.32 -4.97 19.10
N THR A 192 15.23 -5.37 19.73
CA THR A 192 14.83 -6.78 19.86
C THR A 192 14.11 -7.32 18.63
N PHE A 193 14.03 -6.57 17.51
CA PHE A 193 13.31 -6.94 16.29
C PHE A 193 13.60 -8.38 15.84
N LYS A 194 14.87 -8.78 15.76
CA LYS A 194 15.28 -10.14 15.32
C LYS A 194 15.01 -11.22 16.37
N GLN A 195 14.93 -10.84 17.64
CA GLN A 195 14.57 -11.74 18.73
C GLN A 195 13.07 -12.02 18.71
N ASP A 196 12.24 -11.01 18.47
CA ASP A 196 10.79 -11.06 18.55
C ASP A 196 10.13 -11.56 17.25
N LEU A 197 10.81 -11.41 16.11
CA LEU A 197 10.28 -11.67 14.80
C LEU A 197 11.18 -12.60 13.98
N LYS A 198 10.57 -13.59 13.31
CA LYS A 198 11.24 -14.53 12.40
C LYS A 198 10.86 -14.22 10.96
N TYR A 199 11.86 -13.95 10.13
CA TYR A 199 11.68 -13.77 8.68
C TYR A 199 11.02 -14.99 8.04
N GLN A 200 10.03 -14.74 7.15
CA GLN A 200 9.24 -15.77 6.48
C GLN A 200 9.30 -15.65 4.96
N GLY A 201 9.85 -14.58 4.44
CA GLY A 201 9.89 -14.32 3.02
C GLY A 201 9.50 -12.88 2.67
N TYR A 202 9.15 -12.68 1.43
CA TYR A 202 8.72 -11.37 0.92
C TYR A 202 7.64 -11.55 -0.16
N TYR A 203 6.98 -10.46 -0.49
CA TYR A 203 6.13 -10.40 -1.68
C TYR A 203 6.36 -9.10 -2.44
N PHE A 204 6.11 -9.17 -3.73
CA PHE A 204 6.08 -7.98 -4.58
C PHE A 204 4.66 -7.45 -4.68
N SER A 205 4.55 -6.14 -4.70
CA SER A 205 3.37 -5.43 -5.17
C SER A 205 3.79 -4.31 -6.12
N TYR A 206 2.84 -3.59 -6.64
CA TYR A 206 3.13 -2.43 -7.47
C TYR A 206 2.21 -1.28 -7.10
N LYS A 207 2.72 -0.08 -7.24
CA LYS A 207 1.94 1.16 -7.16
C LYS A 207 1.81 1.75 -8.55
N VAL A 208 0.66 2.29 -8.84
CA VAL A 208 0.41 3.08 -10.05
C VAL A 208 0.14 4.50 -9.58
N LEU A 209 0.96 5.43 -10.02
CA LEU A 209 0.88 6.83 -9.60
C LEU A 209 0.78 7.71 -10.85
N PRO A 210 -0.02 8.79 -10.80
CA PRO A 210 0.02 9.82 -11.84
C PRO A 210 1.43 10.40 -11.97
N ASN A 211 1.87 10.66 -13.20
CA ASN A 211 3.17 11.25 -13.49
C ASN A 211 3.14 12.78 -13.36
N GLU A 212 2.38 13.30 -12.44
CA GLU A 212 2.27 14.73 -12.16
C GLU A 212 3.19 15.09 -10.99
N VAL A 213 3.79 16.27 -11.06
CA VAL A 213 4.80 16.79 -10.12
C VAL A 213 4.23 16.95 -8.69
N SER A 214 2.94 17.10 -8.54
CA SER A 214 2.29 17.11 -7.22
C SER A 214 2.05 15.67 -6.77
N ALA A 215 2.63 15.29 -5.64
CA ALA A 215 2.42 13.99 -4.96
C ALA A 215 0.97 13.74 -4.51
N LYS A 216 -0.01 14.43 -5.11
CA LYS A 216 -1.42 14.33 -4.78
C LYS A 216 -1.97 12.99 -5.25
N ARG A 217 -2.47 12.21 -4.30
CA ARG A 217 -3.01 10.86 -4.50
C ARG A 217 -4.49 10.93 -4.86
N PHE A 218 -4.80 11.59 -6.00
CA PHE A 218 -6.17 11.75 -6.48
C PHE A 218 -6.72 10.49 -7.13
N ILE A 219 -8.03 10.39 -7.12
CA ILE A 219 -8.77 9.49 -7.99
C ILE A 219 -8.62 10.01 -9.42
N SER A 220 -8.28 9.12 -10.33
CA SER A 220 -8.26 9.40 -11.76
C SER A 220 -9.34 8.58 -12.44
N ILE A 221 -10.23 9.25 -13.15
CA ILE A 221 -11.30 8.62 -13.92
C ILE A 221 -11.23 9.16 -15.34
N LYS A 222 -11.38 8.28 -16.31
CA LYS A 222 -11.53 8.63 -17.72
C LYS A 222 -12.65 7.80 -18.32
N LYS A 223 -13.62 8.48 -18.92
CA LYS A 223 -14.66 7.86 -19.78
C LYS A 223 -14.21 7.95 -21.23
N ASP A 224 -14.29 6.86 -21.95
CA ASP A 224 -14.02 6.75 -23.37
C ASP A 224 -15.12 5.85 -23.95
N ASN A 225 -16.06 6.45 -24.66
CA ASN A 225 -17.32 5.80 -25.04
C ASN A 225 -18.04 5.21 -23.84
N ASN A 226 -18.30 3.90 -23.84
CA ASN A 226 -18.91 3.17 -22.74
C ASN A 226 -17.88 2.59 -21.73
N VAL A 227 -16.57 2.82 -21.92
CA VAL A 227 -15.53 2.34 -21.01
C VAL A 227 -15.16 3.44 -20.00
N ILE A 228 -15.31 3.14 -18.71
CA ILE A 228 -14.93 4.01 -17.59
C ILE A 228 -13.70 3.42 -16.93
N SER A 229 -12.53 4.01 -17.15
CA SER A 229 -11.29 3.58 -16.51
C SER A 229 -11.07 4.33 -15.20
N CYS A 230 -10.84 3.55 -14.14
CA CYS A 230 -10.68 4.04 -12.78
C CYS A 230 -9.29 3.70 -12.23
N SER A 231 -8.64 4.68 -11.61
CA SER A 231 -7.39 4.47 -10.86
C SER A 231 -7.44 5.22 -9.54
N SER A 232 -7.14 4.53 -8.45
CA SER A 232 -7.04 5.12 -7.13
C SER A 232 -5.83 4.56 -6.38
N PRO A 233 -4.91 5.42 -5.92
CA PRO A 233 -3.72 4.98 -5.20
C PRO A 233 -3.99 4.65 -3.72
N LYS A 234 -5.20 4.90 -3.22
CA LYS A 234 -5.59 4.63 -1.83
C LYS A 234 -6.95 3.95 -1.74
N ILE A 235 -7.05 2.94 -0.88
CA ILE A 235 -8.32 2.25 -0.60
C ILE A 235 -9.37 3.19 0.01
N ALA A 236 -8.97 4.20 0.76
CA ALA A 236 -9.88 5.19 1.33
C ALA A 236 -10.70 5.96 0.28
N ASN A 237 -10.23 6.01 -0.95
CA ASN A 237 -10.91 6.70 -2.04
C ASN A 237 -12.05 5.88 -2.69
N ILE A 238 -12.29 4.64 -2.24
CA ILE A 238 -13.25 3.73 -2.91
C ILE A 238 -14.67 4.28 -2.90
N PHE A 239 -15.08 4.93 -1.80
CA PHE A 239 -16.43 5.51 -1.68
C PHE A 239 -16.60 6.73 -2.59
N ALA A 240 -15.63 7.62 -2.63
CA ALA A 240 -15.65 8.77 -3.54
C ALA A 240 -15.62 8.32 -5.02
N LEU A 241 -14.93 7.22 -5.32
CA LEU A 241 -14.92 6.61 -6.65
C LEU A 241 -16.31 6.02 -7.00
N GLU A 242 -16.95 5.34 -6.07
CA GLU A 242 -18.31 4.80 -6.22
C GLU A 242 -19.30 5.93 -6.52
N ASP A 243 -19.28 7.01 -5.73
CA ASP A 243 -20.19 8.15 -5.93
C ASP A 243 -20.00 8.81 -7.29
N TYR A 244 -18.73 8.91 -7.74
CA TYR A 244 -18.44 9.48 -9.06
C TYR A 244 -18.96 8.58 -10.19
N ILE A 245 -18.74 7.26 -10.10
CA ILE A 245 -19.24 6.30 -11.10
C ILE A 245 -20.77 6.35 -11.16
N LYS A 246 -21.46 6.37 -10.03
CA LYS A 246 -22.93 6.48 -9.96
C LYS A 246 -23.47 7.75 -10.66
N LYS A 247 -22.71 8.85 -10.65
CA LYS A 247 -23.08 10.07 -11.38
C LYS A 247 -22.91 9.96 -12.90
N ILE A 248 -21.96 9.14 -13.35
CA ILE A 248 -21.72 8.94 -14.81
C ILE A 248 -22.72 7.98 -15.44
N ILE A 249 -23.17 6.97 -14.69
CA ILE A 249 -24.07 5.93 -15.21
C ILE A 249 -25.55 6.23 -15.00
N LYS A 250 -25.89 7.34 -14.33
CA LYS A 250 -27.24 7.93 -14.28
C LYS A 250 -27.49 8.75 -15.54
#